data_a35fb9d40d065bd5499c29cc3f64a549
#
_entry.id   a35fb9d40d065bd5499c29cc3f64a549
#
_cell.length_a   1.000
_cell.length_b   1.000
_cell.length_c   1.000
_cell.angle_alpha   90.00
_cell.angle_beta   90.00
_cell.angle_gamma   90.00
#
_symmetry.space_group_name_H-M   'P 1'
#
loop_
_entity.id
_entity.type
_entity.pdbx_description
1 polymer ?
#
loop_
_entity_poly.entity_id
_entity_poly.type
_entity_poly.pdbx_seq_one_letter_code
_entity_poly.pdbx_strand_id
1 'polypeptide(L)'
;MAVKHKFYVVWKGRKSGIYTSWAECEKQVKGFEGAQYKAFESRSAAEAALQGQFEDYKGKPKPVRQWLFAAHPPRLPSVCVDAACSGSPGPLEYRGVNTETGEEIFKAGPFPDGTNNVGEFLAIARALEWLARRNLEWAIYTDSETAMAWIRVRKCKTNLKKTPANTMLFQLIARAEESLKTFKSVRVFKWDTEAWGENPADFGRK
;
A
#
# COMPACT_ATOMS: atom_id res chain seq x y z
N MET A 1 28.79 5.15 9.41
CA MET A 1 27.36 5.30 9.12
C MET A 1 27.18 6.65 8.45
N ALA A 2 26.71 6.70 7.20
CA ALA A 2 26.47 7.97 6.50
C ALA A 2 25.28 8.67 7.12
N VAL A 3 25.44 9.91 7.56
CA VAL A 3 24.35 10.76 8.05
C VAL A 3 23.44 11.05 6.84
N LYS A 4 22.23 10.52 6.83
CA LYS A 4 21.22 10.86 5.80
C LYS A 4 20.84 12.33 5.99
N HIS A 5 21.34 13.21 5.12
CA HIS A 5 20.90 14.60 5.09
C HIS A 5 19.45 14.68 4.59
N LYS A 6 18.59 15.35 5.34
CA LYS A 6 17.21 15.65 4.94
C LYS A 6 17.10 17.11 4.56
N PHE A 7 16.27 17.40 3.55
CA PHE A 7 15.91 18.75 3.12
C PHE A 7 14.47 19.04 3.55
N TYR A 8 14.25 20.16 4.20
CA TYR A 8 12.94 20.54 4.72
C TYR A 8 12.37 21.68 3.90
N VAL A 9 11.23 21.46 3.26
CA VAL A 9 10.51 22.50 2.54
C VAL A 9 9.46 23.11 3.47
N VAL A 10 9.43 24.41 3.54
CA VAL A 10 8.40 25.20 4.24
C VAL A 10 7.63 25.98 3.19
N TRP A 11 6.36 25.64 2.96
CA TRP A 11 5.45 26.39 2.10
C TRP A 11 4.78 27.52 2.86
N LYS A 12 4.40 27.28 4.12
CA LYS A 12 3.77 28.24 5.00
C LYS A 12 4.45 28.20 6.38
N GLY A 13 4.99 29.34 6.77
CA GLY A 13 5.75 29.55 8.00
C GLY A 13 6.21 31.01 8.06
N ARG A 14 7.10 31.35 9.00
CA ARG A 14 7.68 32.72 9.08
C ARG A 14 8.43 33.09 7.81
N LYS A 15 9.16 32.12 7.24
CA LYS A 15 9.82 32.28 5.94
C LYS A 15 9.70 30.97 5.16
N SER A 16 9.14 31.02 3.94
CA SER A 16 9.08 29.89 3.02
C SER A 16 10.46 29.63 2.40
N GLY A 17 10.73 28.34 2.05
CA GLY A 17 12.00 27.96 1.45
C GLY A 17 12.43 26.54 1.80
N ILE A 18 13.67 26.21 1.40
CA ILE A 18 14.30 24.90 1.68
C ILE A 18 15.36 25.09 2.76
N TYR A 19 15.32 24.24 3.77
CA TYR A 19 16.24 24.21 4.90
C TYR A 19 16.98 22.88 4.96
N THR A 20 18.26 22.92 5.28
CA THR A 20 19.13 21.74 5.30
C THR A 20 19.22 21.07 6.68
N SER A 21 18.64 21.70 7.69
CA SER A 21 18.55 21.17 9.05
C SER A 21 17.15 21.35 9.64
N TRP A 22 16.78 20.42 10.53
CA TRP A 22 15.53 20.56 11.29
C TRP A 22 15.53 21.80 12.16
N ALA A 23 16.66 22.15 12.78
CA ALA A 23 16.78 23.31 13.65
C ALA A 23 16.45 24.64 12.93
N GLU A 24 16.82 24.77 11.65
CA GLU A 24 16.46 25.91 10.81
C GLU A 24 14.98 25.89 10.41
N CYS A 25 14.48 24.74 10.01
CA CYS A 25 13.07 24.55 9.66
C CYS A 25 12.15 24.82 10.86
N GLU A 26 12.49 24.29 12.04
CA GLU A 26 11.71 24.47 13.26
C GLU A 26 11.52 25.94 13.63
N LYS A 27 12.54 26.78 13.46
CA LYS A 27 12.43 28.26 13.68
C LYS A 27 11.36 28.90 12.81
N GLN A 28 11.07 28.31 11.64
CA GLN A 28 10.07 28.84 10.70
C GLN A 28 8.66 28.37 11.00
N VAL A 29 8.51 27.19 11.60
CA VAL A 29 7.19 26.52 11.71
C VAL A 29 6.68 26.42 13.14
N LYS A 30 7.56 26.42 14.15
CA LYS A 30 7.17 26.29 15.57
C LYS A 30 6.33 27.47 16.04
N GLY A 31 5.11 27.17 16.49
CA GLY A 31 4.14 28.18 16.94
C GLY A 31 3.57 29.07 15.84
N PHE A 32 3.78 28.71 14.56
CA PHE A 32 3.16 29.39 13.43
C PHE A 32 1.84 28.69 13.07
N GLU A 33 0.71 29.37 13.20
CA GLU A 33 -0.61 28.80 12.94
C GLU A 33 -0.78 28.41 11.47
N GLY A 34 -1.16 27.15 11.26
CA GLY A 34 -1.33 26.59 9.92
C GLY A 34 -0.01 26.37 9.16
N ALA A 35 1.10 26.17 9.86
CA ALA A 35 2.40 25.87 9.24
C ALA A 35 2.29 24.65 8.30
N GLN A 36 2.93 24.75 7.12
CA GLN A 36 2.97 23.73 6.10
C GLN A 36 4.42 23.44 5.75
N TYR A 37 4.89 22.26 6.09
CA TYR A 37 6.27 21.85 5.85
C TYR A 37 6.38 20.34 5.67
N LYS A 38 7.45 19.87 5.01
CA LYS A 38 7.76 18.45 4.82
C LYS A 38 9.25 18.22 4.60
N ALA A 39 9.74 17.04 5.04
CA ALA A 39 11.11 16.59 4.79
C ALA A 39 11.21 15.77 3.50
N PHE A 40 12.32 15.92 2.77
CA PHE A 40 12.67 15.21 1.55
C PHE A 40 14.07 14.61 1.68
N GLU A 41 14.31 13.49 0.99
CA GLU A 41 15.57 12.75 1.03
C GLU A 41 16.63 13.32 0.06
N SER A 42 16.21 14.16 -0.92
CA SER A 42 17.12 14.80 -1.86
C SER A 42 16.79 16.27 -2.06
N ARG A 43 17.81 17.06 -2.42
CA ARG A 43 17.65 18.48 -2.72
C ARG A 43 16.77 18.72 -3.93
N SER A 44 16.94 17.92 -4.99
CA SER A 44 16.13 18.02 -6.20
C SER A 44 14.64 17.76 -5.94
N ALA A 45 14.31 16.78 -5.08
CA ALA A 45 12.93 16.55 -4.66
C ALA A 45 12.36 17.72 -3.84
N ALA A 46 13.17 18.35 -2.99
CA ALA A 46 12.76 19.52 -2.23
C ALA A 46 12.55 20.75 -3.13
N GLU A 47 13.40 20.96 -4.13
CA GLU A 47 13.28 22.05 -5.11
C GLU A 47 12.01 21.88 -5.96
N ALA A 48 11.77 20.67 -6.48
CA ALA A 48 10.53 20.35 -7.19
C ALA A 48 9.29 20.57 -6.31
N ALA A 49 9.37 20.17 -5.04
CA ALA A 49 8.28 20.34 -4.10
C ALA A 49 7.97 21.83 -3.79
N LEU A 50 8.99 22.66 -3.68
CA LEU A 50 8.79 24.09 -3.42
C LEU A 50 8.09 24.82 -4.58
N GLN A 51 8.24 24.32 -5.82
CA GLN A 51 7.52 24.83 -7.00
C GLN A 51 6.05 24.38 -7.05
N GLY A 52 5.70 23.30 -6.32
CA GLY A 52 4.34 22.78 -6.20
C GLY A 52 3.61 23.33 -4.96
N GLN A 53 2.37 22.87 -4.78
CA GLN A 53 1.58 23.23 -3.62
C GLN A 53 1.75 22.20 -2.50
N PHE A 54 1.66 22.63 -1.23
CA PHE A 54 1.74 21.72 -0.08
C PHE A 54 0.71 20.60 -0.15
N GLU A 55 -0.47 20.86 -0.70
CA GLU A 55 -1.56 19.88 -0.83
C GLU A 55 -1.14 18.66 -1.69
N ASP A 56 -0.26 18.84 -2.67
CA ASP A 56 0.29 17.76 -3.49
C ASP A 56 1.21 16.83 -2.68
N TYR A 57 1.72 17.33 -1.56
CA TYR A 57 2.65 16.66 -0.65
C TYR A 57 2.04 16.36 0.72
N LYS A 58 0.82 16.81 0.98
CA LYS A 58 0.07 16.53 2.21
C LYS A 58 -0.35 15.07 2.22
N GLY A 59 0.27 14.32 3.08
CA GLY A 59 0.19 12.86 3.09
C GLY A 59 1.52 12.23 2.69
N LYS A 60 1.59 10.91 2.59
CA LYS A 60 2.78 10.23 2.07
C LYS A 60 3.02 10.67 0.63
N PRO A 61 4.29 10.93 0.21
CA PRO A 61 4.55 11.12 -1.21
C PRO A 61 3.90 9.95 -1.95
N LYS A 62 3.18 10.23 -3.05
CA LYS A 62 2.79 9.16 -3.98
C LYS A 62 4.09 8.43 -4.27
N PRO A 63 4.20 7.12 -4.01
CA PRO A 63 5.45 6.41 -4.21
C PRO A 63 5.90 6.72 -5.64
N VAL A 64 7.14 7.18 -5.76
CA VAL A 64 7.73 7.36 -7.09
C VAL A 64 7.57 6.01 -7.76
N ARG A 65 6.87 5.98 -8.89
CA ARG A 65 6.60 4.74 -9.62
C ARG A 65 7.91 4.27 -10.26
N GLN A 66 8.81 3.74 -9.41
CA GLN A 66 10.15 3.28 -9.81
C GLN A 66 10.06 2.25 -10.94
N TRP A 67 8.95 1.47 -10.96
CA TRP A 67 8.69 0.49 -11.99
C TRP A 67 8.55 1.07 -13.40
N LEU A 68 8.25 2.38 -13.56
CA LEU A 68 8.25 3.04 -14.88
C LEU A 68 9.63 3.05 -15.54
N PHE A 69 10.70 2.97 -14.75
CA PHE A 69 12.09 2.98 -15.19
C PHE A 69 12.76 1.61 -15.07
N ALA A 70 12.02 0.58 -14.64
CA ALA A 70 12.55 -0.77 -14.50
C ALA A 70 12.75 -1.42 -15.89
N ALA A 71 13.80 -2.23 -16.01
CA ALA A 71 14.06 -3.00 -17.24
C ALA A 71 12.89 -3.95 -17.60
N HIS A 72 12.20 -4.46 -16.57
CA HIS A 72 11.03 -5.32 -16.69
C HIS A 72 9.90 -4.77 -15.82
N PRO A 73 9.12 -3.81 -16.30
CA PRO A 73 8.03 -3.22 -15.51
C PRO A 73 6.88 -4.22 -15.29
N PRO A 74 6.01 -3.98 -14.29
CA PRO A 74 4.81 -4.78 -14.10
C PRO A 74 3.91 -4.72 -15.33
N ARG A 75 3.18 -5.79 -15.58
CA ARG A 75 2.16 -5.82 -16.65
C ARG A 75 1.02 -4.88 -16.28
N LEU A 76 0.61 -4.05 -17.22
CA LEU A 76 -0.54 -3.15 -17.10
C LEU A 76 -1.59 -3.49 -18.17
N PRO A 77 -2.87 -3.25 -17.91
CA PRO A 77 -3.42 -2.83 -16.62
C PRO A 77 -3.37 -3.94 -15.57
N SER A 78 -3.28 -3.56 -14.30
CA SER A 78 -3.20 -4.50 -13.18
C SER A 78 -3.72 -3.93 -11.87
N VAL A 79 -3.92 -4.80 -10.89
CA VAL A 79 -4.33 -4.47 -9.53
C VAL A 79 -3.22 -4.88 -8.57
N CYS A 80 -2.73 -3.97 -7.76
CA CYS A 80 -1.91 -4.29 -6.60
C CYS A 80 -2.79 -4.50 -5.38
N VAL A 81 -2.48 -5.50 -4.58
CA VAL A 81 -3.20 -5.79 -3.34
C VAL A 81 -2.24 -5.90 -2.16
N ASP A 82 -2.73 -5.53 -0.98
CA ASP A 82 -1.99 -5.62 0.27
C ASP A 82 -2.94 -5.69 1.46
N ALA A 83 -2.41 -6.08 2.62
CA ALA A 83 -3.11 -6.09 3.89
C ALA A 83 -2.27 -5.45 4.99
N ALA A 84 -2.93 -4.95 6.02
CA ALA A 84 -2.30 -4.45 7.23
C ALA A 84 -2.99 -5.03 8.45
N CYS A 85 -2.21 -5.55 9.38
CA CYS A 85 -2.71 -6.08 10.65
C CYS A 85 -1.94 -5.45 11.80
N SER A 86 -2.66 -4.84 12.74
CA SER A 86 -2.06 -4.24 13.93
C SER A 86 -2.00 -5.26 15.06
N GLY A 87 -1.12 -6.26 14.92
CA GLY A 87 -0.96 -7.41 15.81
C GLY A 87 -1.11 -8.74 15.07
N SER A 88 -0.89 -9.86 15.78
CA SER A 88 -1.03 -11.21 15.20
C SER A 88 -1.48 -12.20 16.29
N PRO A 89 -2.82 -12.31 16.54
CA PRO A 89 -3.95 -11.67 15.86
C PRO A 89 -4.16 -10.19 16.24
N GLY A 90 -4.90 -9.44 15.39
CA GLY A 90 -5.23 -8.04 15.63
C GLY A 90 -6.21 -7.47 14.59
N PRO A 91 -6.50 -6.15 14.65
CA PRO A 91 -7.32 -5.48 13.65
C PRO A 91 -6.70 -5.60 12.25
N LEU A 92 -7.43 -6.20 11.33
CA LEU A 92 -7.02 -6.52 9.97
C LEU A 92 -7.76 -5.68 8.94
N GLU A 93 -7.02 -5.04 8.06
CA GLU A 93 -7.56 -4.37 6.88
C GLU A 93 -6.87 -4.91 5.63
N TYR A 94 -7.57 -4.87 4.50
CA TYR A 94 -6.96 -5.16 3.19
C TYR A 94 -7.54 -4.27 2.11
N ARG A 95 -6.76 -4.03 1.04
CA ARG A 95 -7.19 -3.23 -0.10
C ARG A 95 -6.60 -3.68 -1.42
N GLY A 96 -7.20 -3.18 -2.49
CA GLY A 96 -6.66 -3.27 -3.83
C GLY A 96 -6.68 -1.91 -4.50
N VAL A 97 -5.64 -1.61 -5.24
CA VAL A 97 -5.48 -0.35 -5.97
C VAL A 97 -5.14 -0.63 -7.44
N ASN A 98 -5.54 0.27 -8.31
CA ASN A 98 -5.05 0.27 -9.69
C ASN A 98 -3.54 0.55 -9.68
N THR A 99 -2.74 -0.36 -10.24
CA THR A 99 -1.28 -0.24 -10.24
C THR A 99 -0.81 1.05 -10.92
N GLU A 100 -1.45 1.42 -12.01
CA GLU A 100 -1.05 2.56 -12.83
C GLU A 100 -1.45 3.90 -12.20
N THR A 101 -2.66 4.02 -11.67
CA THR A 101 -3.17 5.29 -11.13
C THR A 101 -2.95 5.43 -9.62
N GLY A 102 -2.79 4.32 -8.88
CA GLY A 102 -2.79 4.28 -7.42
C GLY A 102 -4.18 4.50 -6.82
N GLU A 103 -5.23 4.54 -7.63
CA GLU A 103 -6.60 4.70 -7.19
C GLU A 103 -7.07 3.45 -6.43
N GLU A 104 -7.70 3.65 -5.27
CA GLU A 104 -8.26 2.57 -4.48
C GLU A 104 -9.49 1.97 -5.17
N ILE A 105 -9.40 0.69 -5.54
CA ILE A 105 -10.48 -0.07 -6.19
C ILE A 105 -11.45 -0.63 -5.13
N PHE A 106 -10.89 -1.12 -4.04
CA PHE A 106 -11.64 -1.62 -2.89
C PHE A 106 -10.79 -1.56 -1.62
N LYS A 107 -11.47 -1.44 -0.50
CA LYS A 107 -10.93 -1.58 0.85
C LYS A 107 -11.93 -2.32 1.73
N ALA A 108 -11.46 -3.11 2.70
CA ALA A 108 -12.29 -3.80 3.67
C ALA A 108 -11.59 -3.89 5.03
N GLY A 109 -12.39 -3.95 6.09
CA GLY A 109 -11.94 -3.92 7.48
C GLY A 109 -12.19 -2.57 8.17
N PRO A 110 -11.70 -2.38 9.40
CA PRO A 110 -10.93 -3.37 10.17
C PRO A 110 -11.78 -4.56 10.65
N PHE A 111 -11.24 -5.77 10.51
CA PHE A 111 -11.81 -6.99 11.07
C PHE A 111 -11.05 -7.35 12.34
N PRO A 112 -11.70 -7.69 13.46
CA PRO A 112 -11.02 -8.06 14.68
C PRO A 112 -10.33 -9.43 14.55
N ASP A 113 -9.28 -9.63 15.38
CA ASP A 113 -8.56 -10.88 15.52
C ASP A 113 -8.13 -11.53 14.19
N GLY A 114 -7.63 -10.74 13.27
CA GLY A 114 -7.09 -11.22 11.98
C GLY A 114 -5.58 -11.40 12.00
N THR A 115 -5.03 -11.84 10.87
CA THR A 115 -3.58 -11.88 10.62
C THR A 115 -3.26 -11.34 9.22
N ASN A 116 -2.05 -10.83 9.03
CA ASN A 116 -1.65 -10.26 7.73
C ASN A 116 -1.85 -11.25 6.58
N ASN A 117 -1.36 -12.48 6.72
CA ASN A 117 -1.50 -13.51 5.68
C ASN A 117 -2.95 -13.80 5.28
N VAL A 118 -3.89 -13.77 6.25
CA VAL A 118 -5.33 -13.91 5.97
C VAL A 118 -5.84 -12.72 5.17
N GLY A 119 -5.44 -11.51 5.54
CA GLY A 119 -5.82 -10.30 4.81
C GLY A 119 -5.33 -10.29 3.38
N GLU A 120 -4.09 -10.66 3.15
CA GLU A 120 -3.50 -10.75 1.81
C GLU A 120 -4.19 -11.82 0.94
N PHE A 121 -4.52 -12.99 1.51
CA PHE A 121 -5.32 -14.00 0.83
C PHE A 121 -6.69 -13.46 0.42
N LEU A 122 -7.39 -12.77 1.33
CA LEU A 122 -8.70 -12.17 1.05
C LEU A 122 -8.61 -11.02 0.04
N ALA A 123 -7.53 -10.24 0.08
CA ALA A 123 -7.29 -9.16 -0.88
C ALA A 123 -7.15 -9.71 -2.31
N ILE A 124 -6.39 -10.79 -2.51
CA ILE A 124 -6.25 -11.44 -3.82
C ILE A 124 -7.58 -12.02 -4.28
N ALA A 125 -8.28 -12.77 -3.41
CA ALA A 125 -9.58 -13.34 -3.74
C ALA A 125 -10.60 -12.27 -4.14
N ARG A 126 -10.62 -11.14 -3.42
CA ARG A 126 -11.48 -10.00 -3.73
C ARG A 126 -11.12 -9.34 -5.06
N ALA A 127 -9.84 -9.21 -5.38
CA ALA A 127 -9.40 -8.68 -6.68
C ALA A 127 -9.84 -9.59 -7.82
N LEU A 128 -9.71 -10.91 -7.69
CA LEU A 128 -10.20 -11.88 -8.67
C LEU A 128 -11.71 -11.75 -8.90
N GLU A 129 -12.51 -11.66 -7.84
CA GLU A 129 -13.95 -11.44 -7.94
C GLU A 129 -14.30 -10.10 -8.63
N TRP A 130 -13.56 -9.05 -8.29
CA TRP A 130 -13.77 -7.71 -8.86
C TRP A 130 -13.50 -7.69 -10.36
N LEU A 131 -12.42 -8.35 -10.80
CA LEU A 131 -12.06 -8.49 -12.21
C LEU A 131 -13.10 -9.34 -12.98
N ALA A 132 -13.50 -10.48 -12.42
CA ALA A 132 -14.45 -11.39 -13.04
C ALA A 132 -15.81 -10.72 -13.29
N ARG A 133 -16.32 -9.95 -12.33
CA ARG A 133 -17.60 -9.22 -12.47
C ARG A 133 -17.57 -8.17 -13.59
N ARG A 134 -16.38 -7.78 -14.04
CA ARG A 134 -16.17 -6.77 -15.10
C ARG A 134 -15.64 -7.34 -16.40
N ASN A 135 -15.48 -8.67 -16.46
CA ASN A 135 -14.85 -9.38 -17.57
C ASN A 135 -13.46 -8.80 -17.91
N LEU A 136 -12.67 -8.44 -16.89
CA LEU A 136 -11.32 -7.92 -17.04
C LEU A 136 -10.29 -9.02 -16.81
N GLU A 137 -9.29 -9.09 -17.69
CA GLU A 137 -8.19 -10.05 -17.62
C GLU A 137 -6.88 -9.42 -17.08
N TRP A 138 -6.98 -8.49 -16.17
CA TRP A 138 -5.83 -7.81 -15.60
C TRP A 138 -4.99 -8.74 -14.71
N ALA A 139 -3.70 -8.43 -14.61
CA ALA A 139 -2.83 -9.07 -13.63
C ALA A 139 -3.14 -8.57 -12.21
N ILE A 140 -2.90 -9.43 -11.21
CA ILE A 140 -2.93 -9.07 -9.80
C ILE A 140 -1.52 -9.20 -9.25
N TYR A 141 -1.05 -8.21 -8.51
CA TYR A 141 0.25 -8.22 -7.86
C TYR A 141 0.09 -8.15 -6.34
N THR A 142 0.92 -8.93 -5.65
CA THR A 142 1.09 -8.95 -4.19
C THR A 142 2.54 -9.24 -3.85
N ASP A 143 3.04 -8.78 -2.72
CA ASP A 143 4.35 -9.14 -2.18
C ASP A 143 4.30 -10.37 -1.26
N SER A 144 3.10 -10.91 -0.99
CA SER A 144 2.89 -12.08 -0.14
C SER A 144 3.03 -13.42 -0.88
N GLU A 145 4.15 -14.10 -0.70
CA GLU A 145 4.35 -15.46 -1.21
C GLU A 145 3.41 -16.47 -0.55
N THR A 146 3.13 -16.28 0.74
CA THR A 146 2.20 -17.12 1.52
C THR A 146 0.80 -17.06 0.93
N ALA A 147 0.28 -15.87 0.69
CA ALA A 147 -1.04 -15.72 0.10
C ALA A 147 -1.10 -16.29 -1.31
N MET A 148 -0.07 -16.07 -2.13
CA MET A 148 0.03 -16.68 -3.47
C MET A 148 -0.01 -18.22 -3.41
N ALA A 149 0.71 -18.83 -2.46
CA ALA A 149 0.69 -20.28 -2.26
C ALA A 149 -0.72 -20.78 -1.88
N TRP A 150 -1.43 -20.06 -1.02
CA TRP A 150 -2.80 -20.41 -0.64
C TRP A 150 -3.80 -20.25 -1.78
N ILE A 151 -3.64 -19.23 -2.61
CA ILE A 151 -4.45 -19.04 -3.83
C ILE A 151 -4.26 -20.20 -4.83
N ARG A 152 -3.02 -20.65 -5.04
CA ARG A 152 -2.72 -21.79 -5.93
C ARG A 152 -3.45 -23.07 -5.52
N VAL A 153 -3.53 -23.32 -4.20
CA VAL A 153 -4.24 -24.50 -3.66
C VAL A 153 -5.71 -24.21 -3.33
N ARG A 154 -6.17 -22.97 -3.59
CA ARG A 154 -7.55 -22.51 -3.36
C ARG A 154 -8.01 -22.69 -1.92
N LYS A 155 -7.08 -22.60 -0.96
CA LYS A 155 -7.32 -22.84 0.46
C LYS A 155 -6.49 -21.93 1.33
N CYS A 156 -7.14 -21.25 2.25
CA CYS A 156 -6.48 -20.45 3.29
C CYS A 156 -5.96 -21.38 4.39
N LYS A 157 -4.64 -21.64 4.39
CA LYS A 157 -3.99 -22.54 5.37
C LYS A 157 -3.56 -21.79 6.63
N THR A 158 -4.48 -21.01 7.20
CA THR A 158 -4.21 -20.27 8.42
C THR A 158 -4.27 -21.13 9.67
N ASN A 159 -3.39 -20.83 10.65
CA ASN A 159 -3.46 -21.39 12.02
C ASN A 159 -4.30 -20.50 12.97
N LEU A 160 -4.95 -19.47 12.44
CA LEU A 160 -5.79 -18.57 13.21
C LEU A 160 -6.95 -19.37 13.83
N LYS A 161 -7.12 -19.24 15.15
CA LYS A 161 -8.23 -19.87 15.86
C LYS A 161 -9.50 -19.06 15.66
N LYS A 162 -10.62 -19.77 15.41
CA LYS A 162 -11.92 -19.13 15.32
C LYS A 162 -12.38 -18.69 16.71
N THR A 163 -12.78 -17.42 16.82
CA THR A 163 -13.33 -16.79 18.02
C THR A 163 -14.69 -16.15 17.67
N PRO A 164 -15.52 -15.79 18.65
CA PRO A 164 -16.72 -15.00 18.39
C PRO A 164 -16.41 -13.69 17.65
N ALA A 165 -15.30 -13.04 17.99
CA ALA A 165 -14.91 -11.76 17.42
C ALA A 165 -14.55 -11.85 15.92
N ASN A 166 -13.88 -12.93 15.48
CA ASN A 166 -13.45 -13.09 14.09
C ASN A 166 -14.37 -13.97 13.23
N THR A 167 -15.59 -14.25 13.69
CA THR A 167 -16.56 -15.10 12.98
C THR A 167 -16.79 -14.60 11.54
N MET A 168 -16.94 -13.29 11.37
CA MET A 168 -17.11 -12.69 10.03
C MET A 168 -15.90 -12.92 9.13
N LEU A 169 -14.70 -12.86 9.66
CA LEU A 169 -13.47 -13.12 8.92
C LEU A 169 -13.44 -14.55 8.38
N PHE A 170 -13.83 -15.55 9.19
CA PHE A 170 -13.94 -16.94 8.76
C PHE A 170 -15.06 -17.17 7.73
N GLN A 171 -16.14 -16.40 7.78
CA GLN A 171 -17.17 -16.42 6.72
C GLN A 171 -16.61 -15.88 5.39
N LEU A 172 -15.81 -14.80 5.45
CA LEU A 172 -15.15 -14.26 4.26
C LEU A 172 -14.13 -15.25 3.67
N ILE A 173 -13.35 -15.95 4.53
CA ILE A 173 -12.43 -17.00 4.08
C ILE A 173 -13.19 -18.11 3.35
N ALA A 174 -14.26 -18.65 3.96
CA ALA A 174 -15.05 -19.71 3.36
C ALA A 174 -15.64 -19.29 2.00
N ARG A 175 -16.19 -18.07 1.92
CA ARG A 175 -16.72 -17.51 0.68
C ARG A 175 -15.63 -17.35 -0.38
N ALA A 176 -14.45 -16.86 0.00
CA ALA A 176 -13.32 -16.70 -0.91
C ALA A 176 -12.86 -18.07 -1.46
N GLU A 177 -12.78 -19.11 -0.61
CA GLU A 177 -12.44 -20.47 -1.03
C GLU A 177 -13.44 -21.03 -2.04
N GLU A 178 -14.75 -20.82 -1.82
CA GLU A 178 -15.79 -21.24 -2.78
C GLU A 178 -15.67 -20.46 -4.11
N SER A 179 -15.50 -19.15 -4.03
CA SER A 179 -15.32 -18.30 -5.22
C SER A 179 -14.09 -18.75 -6.03
N LEU A 180 -12.99 -19.06 -5.36
CA LEU A 180 -11.76 -19.51 -6.03
C LEU A 180 -11.92 -20.79 -6.84
N LYS A 181 -12.88 -21.68 -6.50
CA LYS A 181 -13.16 -22.90 -7.27
C LYS A 181 -13.72 -22.61 -8.66
N THR A 182 -14.37 -21.47 -8.85
CA THR A 182 -14.98 -21.09 -10.12
C THR A 182 -13.97 -20.57 -11.16
N PHE A 183 -12.77 -20.14 -10.72
CA PHE A 183 -11.75 -19.60 -11.63
C PHE A 183 -10.96 -20.74 -12.30
N LYS A 184 -10.96 -20.79 -13.63
CA LYS A 184 -10.14 -21.74 -14.40
C LYS A 184 -8.65 -21.46 -14.26
N SER A 185 -8.27 -20.20 -14.25
CA SER A 185 -6.90 -19.73 -14.07
C SER A 185 -6.86 -18.45 -13.22
N VAL A 186 -5.76 -18.22 -12.53
CA VAL A 186 -5.53 -17.02 -11.74
C VAL A 186 -4.22 -16.36 -12.18
N ARG A 187 -4.28 -15.07 -12.52
CA ARG A 187 -3.11 -14.28 -12.97
C ARG A 187 -2.58 -13.47 -11.79
N VAL A 188 -2.03 -14.15 -10.80
CA VAL A 188 -1.44 -13.56 -9.59
C VAL A 188 0.07 -13.67 -9.66
N PHE A 189 0.75 -12.55 -9.54
CA PHE A 189 2.20 -12.41 -9.66
C PHE A 189 2.78 -11.75 -8.41
N LYS A 190 4.05 -12.05 -8.13
CA LYS A 190 4.77 -11.37 -7.08
C LYS A 190 5.13 -9.97 -7.51
N TRP A 191 4.92 -9.00 -6.61
CA TRP A 191 5.45 -7.65 -6.76
C TRP A 191 6.95 -7.66 -6.46
N ASP A 192 7.74 -7.13 -7.37
CA ASP A 192 9.18 -7.01 -7.22
C ASP A 192 9.53 -5.70 -6.51
N THR A 193 9.62 -5.76 -5.18
CA THR A 193 9.89 -4.58 -4.35
C THR A 193 11.28 -3.99 -4.61
N GLU A 194 12.26 -4.81 -4.99
CA GLU A 194 13.63 -4.34 -5.27
C GLU A 194 13.68 -3.54 -6.58
N ALA A 195 13.07 -4.06 -7.63
CA ALA A 195 13.07 -3.41 -8.95
C ALA A 195 12.01 -2.32 -9.08
N TRP A 196 10.85 -2.45 -8.42
CA TRP A 196 9.68 -1.59 -8.65
C TRP A 196 9.37 -0.64 -7.51
N GLY A 197 10.06 -0.78 -6.36
CA GLY A 197 9.79 -0.03 -5.15
C GLY A 197 8.61 -0.59 -4.36
N GLU A 198 8.11 0.19 -3.41
CA GLU A 198 7.01 -0.22 -2.53
C GLU A 198 5.74 -0.59 -3.32
N ASN A 199 5.01 -1.61 -2.84
CA ASN A 199 3.73 -2.01 -3.41
C ASN A 199 2.75 -0.83 -3.37
N PRO A 200 2.13 -0.43 -4.51
CA PRO A 200 1.14 0.66 -4.54
C PRO A 200 -0.01 0.51 -3.54
N ALA A 201 -0.33 -0.72 -3.15
CA ALA A 201 -1.34 -1.02 -2.15
C ALA A 201 -0.83 -0.95 -0.70
N ASP A 202 0.49 -0.80 -0.44
CA ASP A 202 1.05 -0.74 0.91
C ASP A 202 0.35 0.31 1.77
N PHE A 203 -0.12 -0.10 2.97
CA PHE A 203 -0.78 0.79 3.94
C PHE A 203 0.17 1.78 4.58
N GLY A 204 1.50 1.57 4.42
CA GLY A 204 2.53 2.41 4.99
C GLY A 204 2.55 2.45 6.52
N ARG A 205 2.12 1.40 7.15
CA ARG A 205 2.17 1.18 8.59
C ARG A 205 3.34 0.23 8.90
N LYS A 206 4.56 0.74 8.78
CA LYS A 206 5.77 0.05 9.24
C LYS A 206 6.34 0.77 10.41
#